data_bf49bb117937b2557cee7a055e2285b5
#
_entry.id   bf49bb117937b2557cee7a055e2285b5
#
_cell.length_a   1.000
_cell.length_b   1.000
_cell.length_c   1.000
_cell.angle_alpha   90.00
_cell.angle_beta   90.00
_cell.angle_gamma   90.00
#
_symmetry.space_group_name_H-M   'P 1'
#
loop_
_entity.id
_entity.type
_entity.pdbx_description
1 polymer ?
#
loop_
_entity_poly.entity_id
_entity_poly.type
_entity_poly.pdbx_seq_one_letter_code
_entity_poly.pdbx_strand_id
1 'polypeptide(L)'
;MLNKVLFHHFPGIKSVLTRALYEYLSVRVKDKGAVFMNFGFAPYHESHEALPLAPEDEDHRYPLQLYHHIAKSIQWDNADALEVSSGRGGGAHFIMRHFRPRSYKGVDFSTRAIDFCRSHYNLKG
;
A
#
# COMPACT_ATOMS: atom_id res chain seq x y z
N MET A 1 -24.74 9.26 18.61
CA MET A 1 -25.88 9.35 17.66
C MET A 1 -25.69 10.45 16.61
N LEU A 2 -25.10 11.57 16.94
CA LEU A 2 -24.89 12.72 16.00
C LEU A 2 -24.03 12.39 14.77
N ASN A 3 -23.01 11.53 14.91
CA ASN A 3 -22.10 11.16 13.82
C ASN A 3 -22.76 10.38 12.67
N LYS A 4 -23.76 9.53 12.97
CA LYS A 4 -24.45 8.75 11.90
C LYS A 4 -25.34 9.64 11.02
N VAL A 5 -25.96 10.66 11.59
CA VAL A 5 -26.89 11.55 10.87
C VAL A 5 -26.12 12.50 9.96
N LEU A 6 -25.00 13.08 10.41
CA LEU A 6 -24.21 14.03 9.64
C LEU A 6 -23.60 13.40 8.38
N PHE A 7 -23.07 12.18 8.50
CA PHE A 7 -22.42 11.49 7.38
C PHE A 7 -23.39 10.87 6.37
N HIS A 8 -24.64 10.64 6.76
CA HIS A 8 -25.65 10.10 5.85
C HIS A 8 -26.23 11.18 4.91
N HIS A 9 -26.33 12.43 5.40
CA HIS A 9 -26.91 13.54 4.63
C HIS A 9 -25.88 14.30 3.76
N PHE A 10 -24.59 14.15 4.05
CA PHE A 10 -23.53 14.86 3.33
C PHE A 10 -22.37 13.92 2.99
N PRO A 11 -22.53 13.00 2.02
CA PRO A 11 -21.47 12.05 1.65
C PRO A 11 -20.19 12.74 1.17
N GLY A 12 -20.29 13.92 0.59
CA GLY A 12 -19.13 14.71 0.15
C GLY A 12 -18.26 15.21 1.32
N ILE A 13 -18.84 15.50 2.48
CA ILE A 13 -18.07 15.96 3.65
C ILE A 13 -17.17 14.82 4.17
N LYS A 14 -17.65 13.58 4.17
CA LYS A 14 -16.87 12.42 4.59
C LYS A 14 -15.62 12.27 3.74
N SER A 15 -15.73 12.37 2.43
CA SER A 15 -14.59 12.22 1.52
C SER A 15 -13.56 13.33 1.70
N VAL A 16 -14.00 14.57 1.90
CA VAL A 16 -13.12 15.71 2.15
C VAL A 16 -12.37 15.56 3.49
N LEU A 17 -13.09 15.18 4.56
CA LEU A 17 -12.48 14.94 5.88
C LEU A 17 -11.51 13.76 5.85
N THR A 18 -11.88 12.67 5.18
CA THR A 18 -11.01 11.52 5.03
C THR A 18 -9.73 11.90 4.27
N ARG A 19 -9.88 12.64 3.16
CA ARG A 19 -8.74 13.14 2.39
C ARG A 19 -7.83 14.03 3.25
N ALA A 20 -8.40 15.00 3.97
CA ALA A 20 -7.64 15.87 4.86
C ALA A 20 -6.91 15.11 5.96
N LEU A 21 -7.56 14.07 6.53
CA LEU A 21 -6.93 13.20 7.53
C LEU A 21 -5.74 12.42 6.94
N TYR A 22 -5.89 11.82 5.76
CA TYR A 22 -4.80 11.10 5.10
C TYR A 22 -3.64 12.01 4.73
N GLU A 23 -3.93 13.21 4.22
CA GLU A 23 -2.90 14.22 3.95
C GLU A 23 -2.18 14.63 5.24
N TYR A 24 -2.92 14.85 6.34
CA TYR A 24 -2.34 15.16 7.64
C TYR A 24 -1.46 14.03 8.17
N LEU A 25 -1.94 12.78 8.12
CA LEU A 25 -1.17 11.61 8.55
C LEU A 25 0.10 11.44 7.69
N SER A 26 0.01 11.66 6.40
CA SER A 26 1.16 11.59 5.48
C SER A 26 2.26 12.61 5.83
N VAL A 27 1.91 13.74 6.46
CA VAL A 27 2.89 14.72 6.96
C VAL A 27 3.49 14.32 8.30
N ARG A 28 2.64 13.81 9.21
CA ARG A 28 3.06 13.49 10.58
C ARG A 28 3.90 12.22 10.65
N VAL A 29 3.58 11.25 9.84
CA VAL A 29 4.34 10.00 9.76
C VAL A 29 5.55 10.24 8.85
N LYS A 30 6.54 10.94 9.39
CA LYS A 30 7.84 11.20 8.73
C LYS A 30 8.75 9.96 8.72
N ASP A 31 8.34 8.91 9.41
CA ASP A 31 9.14 7.69 9.51
C ASP A 31 9.23 7.01 8.14
N LYS A 32 10.47 6.83 7.68
CA LYS A 32 10.76 6.10 6.43
C LYS A 32 10.27 4.65 6.47
N GLY A 33 10.07 4.09 7.67
CA GLY A 33 9.48 2.77 7.88
C GLY A 33 7.98 2.68 7.62
N ALA A 34 7.24 3.79 7.64
CA ALA A 34 5.79 3.80 7.44
C ALA A 34 5.42 3.84 5.94
N VAL A 35 5.91 2.88 5.18
CA VAL A 35 5.63 2.74 3.73
C VAL A 35 4.36 1.97 3.43
N PHE A 36 3.84 1.24 4.42
CA PHE A 36 2.61 0.46 4.30
C PHE A 36 1.48 1.06 5.14
N MET A 37 0.26 1.01 4.61
CA MET A 37 -0.95 1.43 5.30
C MET A 37 -1.95 0.26 5.46
N ASN A 38 -1.46 -0.96 5.43
CA ASN A 38 -2.23 -2.17 5.70
C ASN A 38 -1.79 -2.79 7.03
N PHE A 39 -2.68 -3.61 7.63
CA PHE A 39 -2.41 -4.32 8.88
C PHE A 39 -1.62 -5.62 8.68
N GLY A 40 -1.39 -6.01 7.42
CA GLY A 40 -0.69 -7.22 7.10
C GLY A 40 -1.56 -8.48 7.10
N PHE A 41 -0.90 -9.60 6.81
CA PHE A 41 -1.48 -10.93 6.82
C PHE A 41 -0.55 -11.88 7.59
N ALA A 42 -1.12 -12.61 8.56
CA ALA A 42 -0.46 -13.71 9.23
C ALA A 42 -1.29 -14.99 8.99
N PRO A 43 -0.68 -16.05 8.45
CA PRO A 43 -1.39 -17.32 8.30
C PRO A 43 -1.74 -17.90 9.68
N TYR A 44 -2.95 -18.43 9.83
CA TYR A 44 -3.44 -18.97 11.09
C TYR A 44 -2.78 -20.31 11.48
N HIS A 45 -2.28 -21.07 10.49
CA HIS A 45 -1.64 -22.37 10.72
C HIS A 45 -0.13 -22.31 10.54
N GLU A 46 0.61 -22.95 11.44
CA GLU A 46 2.08 -23.06 11.42
C GLU A 46 2.63 -23.80 10.18
N SER A 47 1.76 -24.53 9.45
CA SER A 47 2.14 -25.25 8.23
C SER A 47 2.39 -24.35 7.00
N HIS A 48 2.19 -23.06 7.11
CA HIS A 48 2.52 -22.13 6.02
C HIS A 48 4.00 -21.76 6.10
N GLU A 49 4.73 -22.09 5.05
CA GLU A 49 6.10 -21.61 4.89
C GLU A 49 6.14 -20.09 4.98
N ALA A 50 7.04 -19.59 5.83
CA ALA A 50 7.24 -18.16 5.94
C ALA A 50 7.73 -17.62 4.59
N LEU A 51 7.15 -16.48 4.16
CA LEU A 51 7.64 -15.80 2.96
C LEU A 51 9.14 -15.49 3.13
N PRO A 52 10.02 -15.99 2.23
CA PRO A 52 11.41 -15.63 2.27
C PRO A 52 11.57 -14.15 1.92
N LEU A 53 12.08 -13.39 2.87
CA LEU A 53 12.30 -11.95 2.74
C LEU A 53 13.79 -11.64 2.86
N ALA A 54 14.21 -10.53 2.24
CA ALA A 54 15.51 -9.96 2.51
C ALA A 54 15.55 -9.37 3.95
N PRO A 55 16.71 -9.33 4.62
CA PRO A 55 16.80 -8.83 6.00
C PRO A 55 16.21 -7.42 6.18
N GLU A 56 16.35 -6.55 5.20
CA GLU A 56 15.80 -5.19 5.20
C GLU A 56 14.28 -5.13 5.10
N ASP A 57 13.63 -6.19 4.65
CA ASP A 57 12.18 -6.29 4.49
C ASP A 57 11.49 -6.92 5.72
N GLU A 58 12.25 -7.48 6.67
CA GLU A 58 11.71 -8.21 7.83
C GLU A 58 10.82 -7.36 8.74
N ASP A 59 11.15 -6.10 8.94
CA ASP A 59 10.34 -5.16 9.73
C ASP A 59 8.94 -4.94 9.12
N HIS A 60 8.79 -5.30 7.84
CA HIS A 60 7.54 -5.18 7.09
C HIS A 60 6.92 -6.54 6.71
N ARG A 61 7.33 -7.62 7.37
CA ARG A 61 6.92 -8.98 7.05
C ARG A 61 5.41 -9.13 6.84
N TYR A 62 4.59 -8.72 7.80
CA TYR A 62 3.14 -8.90 7.71
C TYR A 62 2.49 -8.10 6.57
N PRO A 63 2.79 -6.81 6.38
CA PRO A 63 2.38 -6.06 5.20
C PRO A 63 2.76 -6.73 3.88
N LEU A 64 3.99 -7.22 3.76
CA LEU A 64 4.48 -7.90 2.56
C LEU A 64 3.81 -9.25 2.34
N GLN A 65 3.57 -10.00 3.40
CA GLN A 65 2.81 -11.25 3.33
C GLN A 65 1.40 -11.05 2.78
N LEU A 66 0.74 -9.92 3.11
CA LEU A 66 -0.57 -9.59 2.53
C LEU A 66 -0.48 -9.39 1.02
N TYR A 67 0.48 -8.59 0.54
CA TYR A 67 0.71 -8.41 -0.89
C TYR A 67 1.03 -9.73 -1.59
N HIS A 68 1.93 -10.52 -1.02
CA HIS A 68 2.27 -11.83 -1.56
C HIS A 68 1.06 -12.77 -1.61
N HIS A 69 0.27 -12.81 -0.53
CA HIS A 69 -0.91 -13.68 -0.44
C HIS A 69 -1.93 -13.39 -1.56
N ILE A 70 -2.13 -12.12 -1.87
CA ILE A 70 -3.05 -11.68 -2.94
C ILE A 70 -2.42 -11.95 -4.32
N ALA A 71 -1.14 -11.64 -4.48
CA ALA A 71 -0.47 -11.61 -5.78
C ALA A 71 0.01 -12.98 -6.28
N LYS A 72 0.28 -13.94 -5.38
CA LYS A 72 0.88 -15.24 -5.75
C LYS A 72 0.08 -16.10 -6.73
N SER A 73 -1.23 -15.85 -6.84
CA SER A 73 -2.11 -16.57 -7.76
C SER A 73 -2.28 -15.89 -9.12
N ILE A 74 -1.65 -14.74 -9.32
CA ILE A 74 -1.75 -13.96 -10.56
C ILE A 74 -0.64 -14.40 -11.50
N GLN A 75 -0.98 -14.56 -12.79
CA GLN A 75 0.02 -14.76 -13.84
C GLN A 75 0.70 -13.44 -14.16
N TRP A 76 1.95 -13.29 -13.76
CA TRP A 76 2.70 -12.03 -13.85
C TRP A 76 3.55 -11.88 -15.13
N ASP A 77 3.83 -12.99 -15.81
CA ASP A 77 4.63 -12.98 -17.05
C ASP A 77 3.99 -12.07 -18.10
N ASN A 78 4.74 -11.04 -18.51
CA ASN A 78 4.28 -10.00 -19.44
C ASN A 78 3.04 -9.21 -18.99
N ALA A 79 2.68 -9.26 -17.69
CA ALA A 79 1.54 -8.54 -17.17
C ALA A 79 1.79 -7.04 -17.09
N ASP A 80 0.77 -6.26 -17.44
CA ASP A 80 0.69 -4.84 -17.11
C ASP A 80 -0.23 -4.68 -15.90
N ALA A 81 0.25 -4.12 -14.82
CA ALA A 81 -0.46 -4.01 -13.56
C ALA A 81 -0.84 -2.56 -13.24
N LEU A 82 -2.03 -2.39 -12.71
CA LEU A 82 -2.52 -1.12 -12.16
C LEU A 82 -2.94 -1.33 -10.70
N GLU A 83 -2.28 -0.62 -9.80
CA GLU A 83 -2.66 -0.54 -8.39
C GLU A 83 -3.41 0.76 -8.12
N VAL A 84 -4.63 0.66 -7.60
CA VAL A 84 -5.43 1.79 -7.16
C VAL A 84 -5.27 1.95 -5.65
N SER A 85 -5.08 3.18 -5.19
CA SER A 85 -4.73 3.51 -3.80
C SER A 85 -3.36 2.95 -3.38
N SER A 86 -2.35 3.17 -4.24
CA SER A 86 -0.99 2.66 -4.04
C SER A 86 -0.24 3.28 -2.84
N GLY A 87 -0.79 4.35 -2.27
CA GLY A 87 -0.21 5.01 -1.11
C GLY A 87 1.24 5.45 -1.33
N ARG A 88 2.09 5.08 -0.38
CA ARG A 88 3.54 5.39 -0.38
C ARG A 88 4.38 4.41 -1.21
N GLY A 89 3.75 3.47 -1.91
CA GLY A 89 4.39 2.60 -2.90
C GLY A 89 5.12 1.37 -2.34
N GLY A 90 5.00 1.06 -1.05
CA GLY A 90 5.63 -0.14 -0.48
C GLY A 90 5.21 -1.43 -1.16
N GLY A 91 3.90 -1.56 -1.44
CA GLY A 91 3.35 -2.70 -2.18
C GLY A 91 3.83 -2.77 -3.61
N ALA A 92 3.77 -1.63 -4.32
CA ALA A 92 4.27 -1.53 -5.70
C ALA A 92 5.75 -1.96 -5.80
N HIS A 93 6.58 -1.46 -4.90
CA HIS A 93 8.00 -1.80 -4.86
C HIS A 93 8.22 -3.30 -4.63
N PHE A 94 7.46 -3.91 -3.71
CA PHE A 94 7.53 -5.35 -3.46
C PHE A 94 7.09 -6.17 -4.68
N ILE A 95 5.94 -5.84 -5.28
CA ILE A 95 5.42 -6.56 -6.46
C ILE A 95 6.40 -6.50 -7.62
N MET A 96 6.96 -5.32 -7.90
CA MET A 96 7.94 -5.15 -8.97
C MET A 96 9.21 -5.97 -8.76
N ARG A 97 9.71 -6.07 -7.52
CA ARG A 97 10.91 -6.86 -7.19
C ARG A 97 10.65 -8.36 -7.22
N HIS A 98 9.51 -8.78 -6.68
CA HIS A 98 9.22 -10.20 -6.41
C HIS A 98 8.58 -10.90 -7.60
N PHE A 99 7.60 -10.26 -8.25
CA PHE A 99 6.82 -10.85 -9.34
C PHE A 99 7.22 -10.37 -10.74
N ARG A 100 7.94 -9.26 -10.85
CA ARG A 100 8.52 -8.71 -12.08
C ARG A 100 7.54 -8.59 -13.24
N PRO A 101 6.42 -7.88 -13.08
CA PRO A 101 5.52 -7.61 -14.20
C PRO A 101 6.23 -6.81 -15.31
N ARG A 102 5.69 -6.85 -16.53
CA ARG A 102 6.19 -6.03 -17.64
C ARG A 102 6.11 -4.54 -17.35
N SER A 103 4.99 -4.10 -16.79
CA SER A 103 4.84 -2.74 -16.27
C SER A 103 3.97 -2.70 -15.03
N TYR A 104 4.17 -1.69 -14.21
CA TYR A 104 3.38 -1.45 -13.00
C TYR A 104 3.08 0.04 -12.85
N LYS A 105 1.82 0.39 -12.70
CA LYS A 105 1.37 1.75 -12.48
C LYS A 105 0.58 1.84 -11.18
N GLY A 106 1.11 2.60 -10.21
CA GLY A 106 0.39 2.96 -9.00
C GLY A 106 -0.32 4.30 -9.16
N VAL A 107 -1.56 4.40 -8.68
CA VAL A 107 -2.30 5.66 -8.60
C VAL A 107 -2.83 5.86 -7.19
N ASP A 108 -2.73 7.09 -6.69
CA ASP A 108 -3.27 7.47 -5.38
C ASP A 108 -3.83 8.89 -5.44
N PHE A 109 -4.83 9.18 -4.59
CA PHE A 109 -5.39 10.52 -4.50
C PHE A 109 -4.50 11.49 -3.69
N SER A 110 -3.61 10.96 -2.85
CA SER A 110 -2.66 11.75 -2.05
C SER A 110 -1.42 12.05 -2.88
N THR A 111 -1.29 13.30 -3.32
CA THR A 111 -0.09 13.76 -4.02
C THR A 111 1.16 13.59 -3.19
N ARG A 112 1.06 13.78 -1.87
CA ARG A 112 2.19 13.61 -0.93
C ARG A 112 2.65 12.15 -0.82
N ALA A 113 1.71 11.20 -0.86
CA ALA A 113 2.05 9.79 -0.89
C ALA A 113 2.81 9.43 -2.17
N ILE A 114 2.35 9.95 -3.31
CA ILE A 114 3.03 9.77 -4.60
C ILE A 114 4.41 10.42 -4.61
N ASP A 115 4.55 11.66 -4.09
CA ASP A 115 5.85 12.34 -4.01
C ASP A 115 6.83 11.58 -3.10
N PHE A 116 6.33 11.07 -1.97
CA PHE A 116 7.12 10.18 -1.10
C PHE A 116 7.56 8.92 -1.87
N CYS A 117 6.64 8.23 -2.54
CA CYS A 117 6.92 7.02 -3.31
C CYS A 117 8.03 7.27 -4.35
N ARG A 118 7.90 8.33 -5.15
CA ARG A 118 8.88 8.70 -6.17
C ARG A 118 10.26 8.99 -5.59
N SER A 119 10.31 9.76 -4.50
CA SER A 119 11.58 10.12 -3.87
C SER A 119 12.24 8.95 -3.12
N HIS A 120 11.42 8.10 -2.46
CA HIS A 120 11.92 7.01 -1.64
C HIS A 120 12.44 5.83 -2.47
N TYR A 121 11.71 5.46 -3.52
CA TYR A 121 12.06 4.31 -4.35
C TYR A 121 12.76 4.68 -5.66
N ASN A 122 13.05 5.97 -5.89
CA ASN A 122 13.65 6.46 -7.12
C ASN A 122 12.93 5.96 -8.39
N LEU A 123 11.60 5.84 -8.31
CA LEU A 123 10.78 5.37 -9.42
C LEU A 123 10.62 6.50 -10.43
N LYS A 124 11.04 6.25 -11.66
CA LYS A 124 10.74 7.11 -12.80
C LYS A 124 9.29 6.82 -13.21
N GLY A 125 8.40 7.73 -12.90
CA GLY A 125 6.99 7.61 -13.26
C GLY A 125 6.67 8.36 -14.52
#